data_d217a365e7c4bd33b1b17b0e5da73acd
#
_entry.id   d217a365e7c4bd33b1b17b0e5da73acd
#
_cell.length_a   1.000
_cell.length_b   1.000
_cell.length_c   1.000
_cell.angle_alpha   90.00
_cell.angle_beta   90.00
_cell.angle_gamma   90.00
#
_symmetry.space_group_name_H-M   'P 1'
#
loop_
_entity.id
_entity.type
_entity.pdbx_description
1 polymer ?
#
loop_
_entity_poly.entity_id
_entity_poly.type
_entity_poly.pdbx_seq_one_letter_code
_entity_poly.pdbx_strand_id
1 'polypeptide(L)'
;MAKTRSQLAIDLPRVTIEESCRRYGIRRASIFGSALGNQFDPESDIDVLVEFEPGREPGWAFFTMQDELSQILRRKVDLNTPGFLSPYFRDSVLSEAIVIYDSRR
;
A
#
# COMPACT_ATOMS: atom_id res chain seq x y z
N MET A 1 13.68 6.94 -13.25
CA MET A 1 12.33 7.55 -13.31
C MET A 1 11.38 6.82 -12.39
N ALA A 2 10.56 7.54 -11.68
CA ALA A 2 9.55 6.94 -10.83
C ALA A 2 8.48 6.25 -11.68
N LYS A 3 8.04 5.06 -11.26
CA LYS A 3 6.94 4.37 -11.91
C LYS A 3 5.62 5.08 -11.59
N THR A 4 4.67 4.98 -12.51
CA THR A 4 3.35 5.57 -12.33
C THR A 4 2.32 4.48 -12.07
N ARG A 5 1.10 4.89 -11.67
CA ARG A 5 0.01 3.94 -11.43
C ARG A 5 -0.34 3.12 -12.67
N SER A 6 -0.17 3.69 -13.85
CA SER A 6 -0.47 2.97 -15.10
C SER A 6 0.50 1.82 -15.37
N GLN A 7 1.61 1.76 -14.65
CA GLN A 7 2.60 0.69 -14.79
C GLN A 7 2.34 -0.47 -13.82
N LEU A 8 1.33 -0.38 -12.98
CA LEU A 8 0.95 -1.47 -12.09
C LEU A 8 0.18 -2.55 -12.85
N ALA A 9 0.36 -3.79 -12.41
CA ALA A 9 -0.31 -4.95 -13.01
C ALA A 9 -1.76 -5.13 -12.55
N ILE A 10 -2.30 -4.19 -11.76
CA ILE A 10 -3.64 -4.28 -11.19
C ILE A 10 -4.40 -2.98 -11.41
N ASP A 11 -5.73 -3.07 -11.47
CA ASP A 11 -6.59 -1.91 -11.50
C ASP A 11 -6.75 -1.33 -10.10
N LEU A 12 -6.75 0.00 -10.02
CA LEU A 12 -6.86 0.71 -8.75
C LEU A 12 -8.15 1.54 -8.71
N PRO A 13 -9.13 1.16 -7.88
CA PRO A 13 -10.33 1.98 -7.67
C PRO A 13 -9.97 3.19 -6.80
N ARG A 14 -9.52 4.26 -7.45
CA ARG A 14 -8.86 5.40 -6.78
C ARG A 14 -9.71 6.05 -5.71
N VAL A 15 -10.98 6.34 -6.01
CA VAL A 15 -11.86 7.03 -5.06
C VAL A 15 -12.06 6.18 -3.80
N THR A 16 -12.30 4.88 -3.99
CA THR A 16 -12.52 3.96 -2.89
C THR A 16 -11.27 3.84 -2.01
N ILE A 17 -10.09 3.78 -2.64
CA ILE A 17 -8.83 3.75 -1.91
C ILE A 17 -8.64 5.04 -1.11
N GLU A 18 -8.90 6.19 -1.71
CA GLU A 18 -8.74 7.48 -1.04
C GLU A 18 -9.67 7.60 0.17
N GLU A 19 -10.92 7.18 0.02
CA GLU A 19 -11.88 7.23 1.12
C GLU A 19 -11.45 6.34 2.28
N SER A 20 -11.01 5.13 1.98
CA SER A 20 -10.52 4.20 2.99
C SER A 20 -9.30 4.75 3.71
N CYS A 21 -8.34 5.29 2.96
CA CYS A 21 -7.13 5.84 3.54
C CYS A 21 -7.44 7.02 4.46
N ARG A 22 -8.34 7.91 4.07
CA ARG A 22 -8.73 9.05 4.92
C ARG A 22 -9.38 8.58 6.20
N ARG A 23 -10.25 7.57 6.09
CA ARG A 23 -10.97 7.04 7.25
C ARG A 23 -10.01 6.51 8.31
N TYR A 24 -8.95 5.85 7.88
CA TYR A 24 -7.99 5.25 8.79
C TYR A 24 -6.82 6.17 9.18
N GLY A 25 -6.81 7.39 8.67
CA GLY A 25 -5.74 8.33 9.00
C GLY A 25 -4.41 8.00 8.34
N ILE A 26 -4.46 7.38 7.18
CA ILE A 26 -3.25 7.09 6.40
C ILE A 26 -2.76 8.38 5.76
N ARG A 27 -1.47 8.63 5.90
CA ARG A 27 -0.81 9.76 5.24
C ARG A 27 -0.36 9.38 3.83
N ARG A 28 0.16 8.18 3.67
CA ARG A 28 0.64 7.68 2.37
C ARG A 28 0.48 6.18 2.30
N ALA A 29 0.03 5.70 1.16
CA ALA A 29 -0.04 4.27 0.87
C ALA A 29 0.67 4.00 -0.46
N SER A 30 1.46 2.93 -0.48
CA SER A 30 2.27 2.57 -1.66
C SER A 30 2.22 1.07 -1.88
N ILE A 31 2.35 0.65 -3.13
CA ILE A 31 2.47 -0.75 -3.48
C ILE A 31 3.93 -1.05 -3.76
N PHE A 32 4.41 -2.18 -3.24
CA PHE A 32 5.78 -2.62 -3.48
C PHE A 32 5.80 -4.14 -3.70
N GLY A 33 6.99 -4.70 -3.92
CA GLY A 33 7.15 -6.14 -4.06
C GLY A 33 6.75 -6.68 -5.42
N SER A 34 6.15 -7.86 -5.44
CA SER A 34 5.88 -8.61 -6.68
C SER A 34 4.93 -7.89 -7.65
N ALA A 35 4.03 -7.05 -7.14
CA ALA A 35 3.09 -6.31 -8.00
C ALA A 35 3.80 -5.31 -8.93
N LEU A 36 5.06 -4.98 -8.65
CA LEU A 36 5.86 -4.07 -9.47
C LEU A 36 6.60 -4.79 -10.59
N GLY A 37 6.64 -6.12 -10.57
CA GLY A 37 7.41 -6.90 -11.52
C GLY A 37 6.58 -7.44 -12.68
N ASN A 38 7.28 -7.91 -13.72
CA ASN A 38 6.65 -8.51 -14.89
C ASN A 38 6.13 -9.92 -14.62
N GLN A 39 6.51 -10.51 -13.50
CA GLN A 39 6.13 -11.86 -13.14
C GLN A 39 5.06 -11.89 -12.05
N PHE A 40 4.27 -10.84 -11.99
CA PHE A 40 3.19 -10.76 -11.02
C PHE A 40 2.19 -11.88 -11.25
N ASP A 41 2.05 -12.74 -10.25
CA ASP A 41 1.12 -13.86 -10.29
C ASP A 41 -0.25 -13.39 -9.81
N PRO A 42 -1.34 -13.70 -10.53
CA PRO A 42 -2.69 -13.34 -10.09
C PRO A 42 -3.05 -13.85 -8.70
N GLU A 43 -2.37 -14.89 -8.21
CA GLU A 43 -2.60 -15.43 -6.87
C GLU A 43 -1.64 -14.88 -5.82
N SER A 44 -0.67 -14.05 -6.22
CA SER A 44 0.27 -13.46 -5.28
C SER A 44 -0.39 -12.39 -4.43
N ASP A 45 0.09 -12.25 -3.18
CA ASP A 45 -0.34 -11.17 -2.30
C ASP A 45 0.16 -9.83 -2.84
N ILE A 46 -0.61 -8.80 -2.59
CA ILE A 46 -0.19 -7.43 -2.89
C ILE A 46 0.43 -6.84 -1.64
N ASP A 47 1.69 -6.45 -1.73
CA ASP A 47 2.39 -5.81 -0.62
C ASP A 47 2.09 -4.32 -0.62
N VAL A 48 1.47 -3.84 0.47
CA VAL A 48 1.11 -2.43 0.61
C VAL A 48 1.83 -1.86 1.83
N LEU A 49 2.48 -0.73 1.61
CA LEU A 49 3.17 0.00 2.66
C LEU A 49 2.33 1.22 3.03
N VAL A 50 1.95 1.35 4.30
CA VAL A 50 1.17 2.49 4.77
C VAL A 50 1.93 3.27 5.82
N GLU A 51 1.82 4.60 5.75
CA GLU A 51 2.34 5.52 6.74
C GLU A 51 1.16 6.30 7.28
N PHE A 52 1.08 6.43 8.61
CA PHE A 52 -0.06 7.09 9.25
C PHE A 52 0.26 8.53 9.60
N GLU A 53 -0.79 9.34 9.67
CA GLU A 53 -0.65 10.69 10.22
C GLU A 53 -0.21 10.59 11.68
N PRO A 54 0.61 11.53 12.18
CA PRO A 54 1.04 11.49 13.57
C PRO A 54 -0.14 11.38 14.52
N GLY A 55 -0.06 10.44 15.45
CA GLY A 55 -1.12 10.20 16.42
C GLY A 55 -2.31 9.40 15.89
N ARG A 56 -2.27 8.94 14.65
CA ARG A 56 -3.38 8.20 14.04
C ARG A 56 -3.09 6.71 13.87
N GLU A 57 -2.06 6.19 14.50
CA GLU A 57 -1.73 4.77 14.45
C GLU A 57 -2.93 3.95 14.93
N PRO A 58 -3.40 2.97 14.14
CA PRO A 58 -4.73 2.40 14.35
C PRO A 58 -4.84 1.28 15.39
N GLY A 59 -3.74 0.76 15.89
CA GLY A 59 -3.81 -0.38 16.80
C GLY A 59 -4.46 -1.59 16.12
N TRP A 60 -5.51 -2.14 16.74
CA TRP A 60 -6.20 -3.32 16.19
C TRP A 60 -6.88 -3.05 14.85
N ALA A 61 -7.26 -1.80 14.56
CA ALA A 61 -7.87 -1.45 13.29
C ALA A 61 -6.95 -1.68 12.09
N PHE A 62 -5.66 -1.88 12.35
CA PHE A 62 -4.69 -2.24 11.30
C PHE A 62 -5.14 -3.49 10.53
N PHE A 63 -5.62 -4.50 11.24
CA PHE A 63 -6.06 -5.74 10.62
C PHE A 63 -7.37 -5.56 9.86
N THR A 64 -8.28 -4.76 10.37
CA THR A 64 -9.52 -4.41 9.68
C THR A 64 -9.22 -3.68 8.38
N MET A 65 -8.25 -2.76 8.42
CA MET A 65 -7.80 -2.02 7.25
C MET A 65 -7.22 -2.95 6.19
N GLN A 66 -6.42 -3.93 6.61
CA GLN A 66 -5.85 -4.93 5.70
C GLN A 66 -6.96 -5.69 4.97
N ASP A 67 -7.98 -6.13 5.69
CA ASP A 67 -9.12 -6.82 5.11
C ASP A 67 -9.90 -5.92 4.15
N GLU A 68 -10.10 -4.67 4.53
CA GLU A 68 -10.81 -3.72 3.67
C GLU A 68 -10.07 -3.48 2.36
N LEU A 69 -8.76 -3.26 2.43
CA LEU A 69 -7.95 -3.08 1.23
C LEU A 69 -7.93 -4.34 0.36
N SER A 70 -7.93 -5.51 0.99
CA SER A 70 -8.01 -6.77 0.27
C SER A 70 -9.31 -6.87 -0.53
N GLN A 71 -10.41 -6.42 0.04
CA GLN A 71 -11.70 -6.40 -0.66
C GLN A 71 -11.72 -5.37 -1.78
N ILE A 72 -11.17 -4.18 -1.53
CA ILE A 72 -11.11 -3.11 -2.53
C ILE A 72 -10.30 -3.55 -3.75
N LEU A 73 -9.14 -4.14 -3.50
CA LEU A 73 -8.24 -4.56 -4.57
C LEU A 73 -8.58 -5.94 -5.13
N ARG A 74 -9.52 -6.64 -4.50
CA ARG A 74 -9.92 -8.01 -4.88
C ARG A 74 -8.74 -8.97 -4.90
N ARG A 75 -7.78 -8.74 -4.03
CA ARG A 75 -6.58 -9.54 -3.88
C ARG A 75 -6.21 -9.55 -2.40
N LYS A 76 -5.55 -10.60 -1.97
CA LYS A 76 -5.02 -10.62 -0.61
C LYS A 76 -3.94 -9.54 -0.48
N VAL A 77 -4.12 -8.66 0.49
CA VAL A 77 -3.18 -7.57 0.79
C VAL A 77 -2.35 -7.96 2.00
N ASP A 78 -1.04 -7.78 1.89
CA ASP A 78 -0.12 -7.89 3.01
C ASP A 78 0.26 -6.47 3.40
N LEU A 79 -0.29 -5.99 4.52
CA LEU A 79 -0.17 -4.59 4.93
C LEU A 79 1.05 -4.43 5.84
N ASN A 80 1.89 -3.47 5.52
CA ASN A 80 3.13 -3.20 6.23
C ASN A 80 3.27 -1.72 6.56
N THR A 81 4.05 -1.42 7.59
CA THR A 81 4.49 -0.06 7.88
C THR A 81 6.01 -0.01 7.74
N PRO A 82 6.61 1.19 7.56
CA PRO A 82 8.07 1.28 7.48
C PRO A 82 8.79 0.66 8.68
N GLY A 83 8.16 0.72 9.87
CA GLY A 83 8.74 0.13 11.07
C GLY A 83 8.82 -1.40 11.05
N PHE A 84 8.02 -2.07 10.22
CA PHE A 84 8.05 -3.52 10.08
C PHE A 84 9.10 -3.99 9.07
N LEU A 85 9.65 -3.09 8.29
CA LEU A 85 10.64 -3.45 7.29
C LEU A 85 12.03 -3.52 7.92
N SER A 86 12.80 -4.55 7.54
CA SER A 86 14.20 -4.63 7.94
C SER A 86 14.95 -3.38 7.47
N PRO A 87 15.83 -2.80 8.31
CA PRO A 87 16.65 -1.65 7.87
C PRO A 87 17.43 -1.91 6.59
N TYR A 88 17.77 -3.17 6.32
CA TYR A 88 18.51 -3.53 5.12
C TYR A 88 17.70 -3.38 3.85
N PHE A 89 16.36 -3.50 3.95
CA PHE A 89 15.49 -3.44 2.78
C PHE A 89 14.69 -2.14 2.69
N ARG A 90 14.61 -1.39 3.79
CA ARG A 90 13.70 -0.25 3.89
C ARG A 90 13.93 0.78 2.77
N ASP A 91 15.18 1.18 2.56
CA ASP A 91 15.48 2.19 1.56
C ASP A 91 15.17 1.70 0.15
N SER A 92 15.48 0.43 -0.13
CA SER A 92 15.18 -0.17 -1.41
C SER A 92 13.67 -0.23 -1.67
N VAL A 93 12.90 -0.67 -0.68
CA VAL A 93 11.45 -0.73 -0.79
C VAL A 93 10.86 0.66 -1.02
N LEU A 94 11.29 1.64 -0.24
CA LEU A 94 10.77 3.01 -0.35
C LEU A 94 11.10 3.64 -1.69
N SER A 95 12.28 3.34 -2.26
CA SER A 95 12.68 3.91 -3.54
C SER A 95 11.92 3.29 -4.72
N GLU A 96 11.49 2.04 -4.61
CA GLU A 96 10.81 1.33 -5.70
C GLU A 96 9.29 1.34 -5.57
N ALA A 97 8.75 1.66 -4.40
CA ALA A 97 7.31 1.62 -4.17
C ALA A 97 6.58 2.65 -5.02
N ILE A 98 5.38 2.27 -5.48
CA ILE A 98 4.51 3.16 -6.25
C ILE A 98 3.44 3.70 -5.31
N VAL A 99 3.41 5.03 -5.16
CA VAL A 99 2.42 5.69 -4.30
C VAL A 99 1.05 5.61 -4.96
N ILE A 100 0.07 5.07 -4.21
CA ILE A 100 -1.31 4.98 -4.67
C ILE A 100 -2.22 5.95 -3.92
N TYR A 101 -1.75 6.50 -2.81
CA TYR A 101 -2.46 7.53 -2.05
C TYR A 101 -1.45 8.38 -1.30
N ASP A 102 -1.66 9.69 -1.33
CA ASP A 102 -0.84 10.65 -0.57
C ASP A 102 -1.75 11.79 -0.13
N SER A 103 -1.91 11.98 1.18
CA SER A 103 -2.80 13.00 1.73
C SER A 103 -2.33 14.42 1.46
N ARG A 104 -1.08 14.60 1.02
CA ARG A 104 -0.53 15.92 0.72
C ARG A 104 -0.81 16.38 -0.69
N ARG A 105 -1.51 15.60 -1.48
CA ARG A 105 -1.87 15.95 -2.85
C ARG A 105 -3.30 16.41 -2.96
#